data_cf4d8a39191ef2f1d01b23dd2836d5e5
#
_entry.id   cf4d8a39191ef2f1d01b23dd2836d5e5
#
_cell.length_a   1.000
_cell.length_b   1.000
_cell.length_c   1.000
_cell.angle_alpha   90.00
_cell.angle_beta   90.00
_cell.angle_gamma   90.00
#
_symmetry.space_group_name_H-M   'P 1'
#
loop_
_entity.id
_entity.type
_entity.pdbx_description
1 polymer ?
#
loop_
_entity_poly.entity_id
_entity_poly.type
_entity_poly.pdbx_seq_one_letter_code
_entity_poly.pdbx_strand_id
1 'polypeptide(L)'
;MTMRVARAYDQADKSAHEAAFRRIASAISKYWICKRAPMQVAEALECFGGNGYVEEGPMPRLFRESPLLGIWEGSGNVICLDVLRAVSKEPESLDVFISEVERGRGHSKQFDGFINSLKRDIAALKKSATSKNAAVASAREQGARLLVEKLALALQASLMVEQAPTEVADAFIASR
;
A
#
# COMPACT_ATOMS: atom_id res chain seq x y z
N MET A 1 -1.31 3.57 8.31
CA MET A 1 -0.73 2.39 7.64
C MET A 1 0.49 1.87 8.37
N THR A 2 1.57 2.65 8.54
CA THR A 2 2.81 2.21 9.22
C THR A 2 2.56 1.63 10.62
N MET A 3 1.81 2.34 11.48
CA MET A 3 1.49 1.86 12.82
C MET A 3 0.66 0.58 12.84
N ARG A 4 -0.26 0.39 11.86
CA ARG A 4 -1.02 -0.86 11.73
C ARG A 4 -0.10 -2.04 11.37
N VAL A 5 0.88 -1.81 10.49
CA VAL A 5 1.88 -2.84 10.14
C VAL A 5 2.80 -3.12 11.34
N ALA A 6 3.28 -2.10 12.05
CA ALA A 6 4.09 -2.28 13.26
C ALA A 6 3.36 -3.14 14.29
N ARG A 7 2.07 -2.86 14.55
CA ARG A 7 1.24 -3.70 15.43
C ARG A 7 1.18 -5.16 14.96
N ALA A 8 1.11 -5.39 13.65
CA ALA A 8 1.11 -6.75 13.12
C ALA A 8 2.43 -7.48 13.40
N TYR A 9 3.56 -6.77 13.36
CA TYR A 9 4.85 -7.34 13.76
C TYR A 9 4.87 -7.73 15.24
N ASP A 10 4.38 -6.85 16.12
CA ASP A 10 4.35 -7.10 17.57
C ASP A 10 3.44 -8.28 17.96
N GLN A 11 2.45 -8.59 17.13
CA GLN A 11 1.45 -9.61 17.44
C GLN A 11 1.59 -10.90 16.60
N ALA A 12 2.49 -10.94 15.62
CA ALA A 12 2.59 -12.04 14.66
C ALA A 12 2.86 -13.40 15.31
N ASP A 13 3.66 -13.43 16.38
CA ASP A 13 4.00 -14.67 17.09
C ASP A 13 2.83 -15.22 17.93
N LYS A 14 1.81 -14.38 18.19
CA LYS A 14 0.65 -14.70 19.03
C LYS A 14 -0.63 -14.88 18.21
N SER A 15 -0.64 -14.51 16.95
CA SER A 15 -1.82 -14.47 16.09
C SER A 15 -1.48 -14.82 14.65
N ALA A 16 -2.00 -15.95 14.17
CA ALA A 16 -1.89 -16.34 12.77
C ALA A 16 -2.49 -15.30 11.82
N HIS A 17 -3.57 -14.61 12.23
CA HIS A 17 -4.17 -13.50 11.50
C HIS A 17 -3.18 -12.35 11.32
N GLU A 18 -2.52 -11.91 12.39
CA GLU A 18 -1.54 -10.82 12.33
C GLU A 18 -0.28 -11.23 11.53
N ALA A 19 0.15 -12.48 11.62
CA ALA A 19 1.24 -13.02 10.81
C ALA A 19 0.90 -12.98 9.31
N ALA A 20 -0.30 -13.43 8.93
CA ALA A 20 -0.78 -13.39 7.55
C ALA A 20 -0.96 -11.95 7.05
N PHE A 21 -1.53 -11.05 7.86
CA PHE A 21 -1.64 -9.64 7.52
C PHE A 21 -0.26 -9.00 7.31
N ARG A 22 0.67 -9.21 8.25
CA ARG A 22 2.05 -8.73 8.17
C ARG A 22 2.71 -9.11 6.85
N ARG A 23 2.55 -10.36 6.42
CA ARG A 23 3.20 -10.89 5.20
C ARG A 23 2.93 -10.04 3.96
N ILE A 24 1.67 -9.70 3.70
CA ILE A 24 1.30 -8.94 2.51
C ILE A 24 1.30 -7.43 2.75
N ALA A 25 0.85 -6.98 3.92
CA ALA A 25 0.74 -5.56 4.24
C ALA A 25 2.11 -4.87 4.31
N SER A 26 3.17 -5.58 4.73
CA SER A 26 4.54 -5.05 4.73
C SER A 26 5.00 -4.69 3.32
N ALA A 27 4.81 -5.59 2.35
CA ALA A 27 5.19 -5.36 0.96
C ALA A 27 4.38 -4.22 0.34
N ILE A 28 3.06 -4.21 0.52
CA ILE A 28 2.17 -3.15 0.03
C ILE A 28 2.57 -1.79 0.62
N SER A 29 2.81 -1.74 1.94
CA SER A 29 3.18 -0.51 2.65
C SER A 29 4.55 -0.01 2.24
N LYS A 30 5.53 -0.91 2.12
CA LYS A 30 6.89 -0.57 1.67
C LYS A 30 6.85 0.06 0.28
N TYR A 31 6.16 -0.57 -0.68
CA TYR A 31 6.01 0.02 -2.00
C TYR A 31 5.39 1.42 -1.95
N TRP A 32 4.25 1.54 -1.31
CA TRP A 32 3.45 2.76 -1.32
C TRP A 32 4.15 3.92 -0.64
N ILE A 33 4.66 3.71 0.57
CA ILE A 33 5.29 4.75 1.38
C ILE A 33 6.60 5.19 0.75
N CYS A 34 7.49 4.24 0.42
CA CYS A 34 8.81 4.57 -0.10
C CYS A 34 8.75 5.21 -1.50
N LYS A 35 7.76 4.82 -2.32
CA LYS A 35 7.59 5.41 -3.66
C LYS A 35 7.11 6.86 -3.59
N ARG A 36 6.41 7.25 -2.55
CA ARG A 36 5.87 8.61 -2.34
C ARG A 36 6.78 9.50 -1.52
N ALA A 37 7.71 8.91 -0.76
CA ALA A 37 8.59 9.67 0.13
C ALA A 37 9.36 10.82 -0.57
N PRO A 38 9.95 10.65 -1.78
CA PRO A 38 10.68 11.75 -2.42
C PRO A 38 9.81 12.98 -2.71
N MET A 39 8.58 12.77 -3.19
CA MET A 39 7.65 13.87 -3.44
C MET A 39 7.22 14.55 -2.14
N GLN A 40 6.91 13.76 -1.11
CA GLN A 40 6.53 14.30 0.20
C GLN A 40 7.64 15.12 0.83
N VAL A 41 8.89 14.69 0.69
CA VAL A 41 10.05 15.43 1.21
C VAL A 41 10.32 16.69 0.38
N ALA A 42 10.08 16.66 -0.95
CA ALA A 42 10.16 17.85 -1.79
C ALA A 42 9.16 18.92 -1.34
N GLU A 43 7.89 18.55 -1.16
CA GLU A 43 6.85 19.46 -0.65
C GLU A 43 7.22 20.04 0.75
N ALA A 44 7.74 19.20 1.63
CA ALA A 44 8.20 19.64 2.93
C ALA A 44 9.37 20.63 2.84
N LEU A 45 10.31 20.41 1.92
CA LEU A 45 11.42 21.31 1.66
C LEU A 45 10.91 22.68 1.15
N GLU A 46 9.94 22.67 0.23
CA GLU A 46 9.33 23.91 -0.29
C GLU A 46 8.67 24.75 0.81
N CYS A 47 8.04 24.11 1.82
CA CYS A 47 7.43 24.81 2.95
C CYS A 47 8.43 25.66 3.75
N PHE A 48 9.71 25.34 3.72
CA PHE A 48 10.78 26.11 4.38
C PHE A 48 11.35 27.22 3.50
N GLY A 49 10.92 27.33 2.24
CA GLY A 49 11.47 28.29 1.28
C GLY A 49 12.99 28.11 1.10
N GLY A 50 13.75 29.19 0.99
CA GLY A 50 15.21 29.14 0.86
C GLY A 50 15.90 28.39 2.00
N ASN A 51 15.37 28.43 3.21
CA ASN A 51 15.91 27.70 4.36
C ASN A 51 15.78 26.17 4.22
N GLY A 52 14.86 25.70 3.39
CA GLY A 52 14.75 24.28 3.06
C GLY A 52 15.85 23.79 2.12
N TYR A 53 16.46 24.70 1.35
CA TYR A 53 17.47 24.37 0.36
C TYR A 53 18.91 24.45 0.88
N VAL A 54 19.21 25.40 1.79
CA VAL A 54 20.56 25.64 2.32
C VAL A 54 21.01 24.53 3.27
N GLU A 55 22.30 24.20 3.26
CA GLU A 55 22.87 23.02 3.95
C GLU A 55 22.94 23.17 5.50
N GLU A 56 22.65 24.33 6.05
CA GLU A 56 22.57 24.55 7.49
C GLU A 56 21.39 23.87 8.18
N GLY A 57 20.39 23.46 7.37
CA GLY A 57 19.20 22.73 7.84
C GLY A 57 19.21 21.24 7.49
N PRO A 58 18.29 20.43 8.05
CA PRO A 58 18.23 19.00 7.79
C PRO A 58 17.58 18.64 6.44
N MET A 59 16.80 19.57 5.84
CA MET A 59 15.94 19.25 4.69
C MET A 59 16.70 18.83 3.42
N PRO A 60 17.84 19.48 3.03
CA PRO A 60 18.60 19.05 1.85
C PRO A 60 19.09 17.60 1.96
N ARG A 61 19.54 17.21 3.14
CA ARG A 61 19.96 15.82 3.40
C ARG A 61 18.79 14.84 3.30
N LEU A 62 17.65 15.13 3.94
CA LEU A 62 16.45 14.28 3.89
C LEU A 62 15.95 14.13 2.45
N PHE A 63 15.99 15.19 1.65
CA PHE A 63 15.62 15.15 0.24
C PHE A 63 16.54 14.22 -0.57
N ARG A 64 17.87 14.36 -0.40
CA ARG A 64 18.84 13.49 -1.11
C ARG A 64 18.75 12.04 -0.69
N GLU A 65 18.44 11.74 0.56
CA GLU A 65 18.31 10.37 1.08
C GLU A 65 16.99 9.70 0.72
N SER A 66 15.93 10.47 0.52
CA SER A 66 14.57 9.93 0.33
C SER A 66 14.40 8.94 -0.84
N PRO A 67 15.08 9.07 -2.01
CA PRO A 67 14.99 8.10 -3.09
C PRO A 67 15.54 6.72 -2.72
N LEU A 68 16.51 6.62 -1.80
CA LEU A 68 17.11 5.37 -1.37
C LEU A 68 16.07 4.39 -0.79
N LEU A 69 15.06 4.93 -0.09
CA LEU A 69 13.97 4.15 0.48
C LEU A 69 13.19 3.34 -0.57
N GLY A 70 13.14 3.84 -1.81
CA GLY A 70 12.50 3.16 -2.94
C GLY A 70 13.41 2.21 -3.72
N ILE A 71 14.69 2.11 -3.36
CA ILE A 71 15.73 1.33 -4.07
C ILE A 71 16.09 0.08 -3.28
N TRP A 72 16.57 0.26 -2.05
CA TRP A 72 17.11 -0.84 -1.24
C TRP A 72 16.01 -1.77 -0.72
N GLU A 73 16.39 -3.01 -0.36
CA GLU A 73 15.48 -4.05 0.13
C GLU A 73 14.29 -4.33 -0.81
N GLY A 74 14.52 -4.17 -2.09
CA GLY A 74 13.54 -4.36 -3.15
C GLY A 74 13.02 -3.05 -3.72
N SER A 75 13.29 -2.85 -5.01
CA SER A 75 12.73 -1.72 -5.76
C SER A 75 11.21 -1.86 -5.96
N GLY A 76 10.55 -0.77 -6.35
CA GLY A 76 9.09 -0.74 -6.45
C GLY A 76 8.48 -1.88 -7.26
N ASN A 77 9.03 -2.21 -8.44
CA ASN A 77 8.51 -3.32 -9.26
C ASN A 77 8.75 -4.68 -8.60
N VAL A 78 9.94 -4.90 -8.01
CA VAL A 78 10.27 -6.14 -7.31
C VAL A 78 9.31 -6.40 -6.16
N ILE A 79 8.98 -5.37 -5.39
CA ILE A 79 8.00 -5.45 -4.29
C ILE A 79 6.59 -5.77 -4.82
N CYS A 80 6.17 -5.14 -5.92
CA CYS A 80 4.86 -5.44 -6.51
C CYS A 80 4.76 -6.89 -7.01
N LEU A 81 5.83 -7.43 -7.57
CA LEU A 81 5.91 -8.84 -7.97
C LEU A 81 5.92 -9.78 -6.75
N ASP A 82 6.51 -9.36 -5.62
CA ASP A 82 6.45 -10.12 -4.38
C ASP A 82 5.02 -10.17 -3.82
N VAL A 83 4.24 -9.08 -3.94
CA VAL A 83 2.81 -9.11 -3.60
C VAL A 83 2.05 -10.13 -4.45
N LEU A 84 2.30 -10.18 -5.78
CA LEU A 84 1.70 -11.19 -6.64
C LEU A 84 2.10 -12.62 -6.22
N ARG A 85 3.34 -12.81 -5.81
CA ARG A 85 3.85 -14.09 -5.30
C ARG A 85 3.14 -14.47 -4.00
N ALA A 86 2.98 -13.54 -3.05
CA ALA A 86 2.24 -13.78 -1.81
C ALA A 86 0.80 -14.21 -2.10
N VAL A 87 0.10 -13.50 -2.97
CA VAL A 87 -1.28 -13.86 -3.40
C VAL A 87 -1.37 -15.28 -3.95
N SER A 88 -0.32 -15.75 -4.64
CA SER A 88 -0.31 -17.08 -5.28
C SER A 88 0.10 -18.20 -4.32
N LYS A 89 1.03 -17.94 -3.40
CA LYS A 89 1.61 -18.96 -2.50
C LYS A 89 0.99 -18.98 -1.11
N GLU A 90 0.46 -17.87 -0.67
CA GLU A 90 -0.07 -17.63 0.68
C GLU A 90 -1.41 -16.87 0.56
N PRO A 91 -2.42 -17.45 -0.12
CA PRO A 91 -3.67 -16.75 -0.45
C PRO A 91 -4.41 -16.24 0.79
N GLU A 92 -4.24 -16.89 1.95
CA GLU A 92 -4.78 -16.45 3.23
C GLU A 92 -4.30 -15.05 3.63
N SER A 93 -3.09 -14.66 3.24
CA SER A 93 -2.55 -13.32 3.53
C SER A 93 -3.37 -12.22 2.86
N LEU A 94 -3.81 -12.45 1.62
CA LEU A 94 -4.69 -11.53 0.91
C LEU A 94 -6.11 -11.52 1.50
N ASP A 95 -6.64 -12.69 1.87
CA ASP A 95 -7.99 -12.78 2.42
C ASP A 95 -8.09 -12.04 3.76
N VAL A 96 -7.06 -12.18 4.61
CA VAL A 96 -6.91 -11.40 5.86
C VAL A 96 -6.78 -9.90 5.56
N PHE A 97 -5.98 -9.52 4.58
CA PHE A 97 -5.83 -8.12 4.19
C PHE A 97 -7.16 -7.50 3.72
N ILE A 98 -7.92 -8.22 2.91
CA ILE A 98 -9.23 -7.76 2.44
C ILE A 98 -10.24 -7.67 3.58
N SER A 99 -10.20 -8.58 4.56
CA SER A 99 -11.06 -8.48 5.74
C SER A 99 -10.79 -7.21 6.54
N GLU A 100 -9.53 -6.80 6.66
CA GLU A 100 -9.14 -5.53 7.28
C GLU A 100 -9.68 -4.32 6.49
N VAL A 101 -9.55 -4.34 5.16
CA VAL A 101 -10.10 -3.29 4.30
C VAL A 101 -11.62 -3.18 4.41
N GLU A 102 -12.32 -4.31 4.52
CA GLU A 102 -13.78 -4.35 4.60
C GLU A 102 -14.35 -3.78 5.92
N ARG A 103 -13.53 -3.59 6.96
CA ARG A 103 -13.95 -2.94 8.21
C ARG A 103 -14.43 -1.51 8.00
N GLY A 104 -13.91 -0.81 7.00
CA GLY A 104 -14.39 0.52 6.63
C GLY A 104 -15.64 0.54 5.75
N ARG A 105 -16.19 -0.63 5.37
CA ARG A 105 -17.37 -0.73 4.51
C ARG A 105 -18.60 -0.10 5.17
N GLY A 106 -19.44 0.53 4.35
CA GLY A 106 -20.66 1.21 4.79
C GLY A 106 -20.45 2.68 5.13
N HIS A 107 -19.18 3.16 5.18
CA HIS A 107 -18.90 4.56 5.43
C HIS A 107 -19.37 5.47 4.28
N SER A 108 -19.09 5.08 3.03
CA SER A 108 -19.55 5.83 1.87
C SER A 108 -19.76 4.94 0.64
N LYS A 109 -20.71 5.34 -0.24
CA LYS A 109 -20.95 4.63 -1.51
C LYS A 109 -19.71 4.60 -2.41
N GLN A 110 -18.90 5.65 -2.39
CA GLN A 110 -17.67 5.75 -3.17
C GLN A 110 -16.66 4.70 -2.70
N PHE A 111 -16.42 4.59 -1.40
CA PHE A 111 -15.50 3.61 -0.85
C PHE A 111 -15.99 2.17 -1.06
N ASP A 112 -17.28 1.92 -0.85
CA ASP A 112 -17.88 0.60 -1.11
C ASP A 112 -17.75 0.19 -2.59
N GLY A 113 -17.95 1.14 -3.50
CA GLY A 113 -17.74 0.95 -4.94
C GLY A 113 -16.29 0.61 -5.27
N PHE A 114 -15.35 1.28 -4.61
CA PHE A 114 -13.91 1.02 -4.76
C PHE A 114 -13.53 -0.38 -4.25
N ILE A 115 -13.99 -0.79 -3.07
CA ILE A 115 -13.77 -2.14 -2.54
C ILE A 115 -14.32 -3.20 -3.50
N ASN A 116 -15.53 -2.99 -4.03
CA ASN A 116 -16.14 -3.92 -4.97
C ASN A 116 -15.35 -4.03 -6.28
N SER A 117 -14.81 -2.91 -6.78
CA SER A 117 -13.90 -2.91 -7.95
C SER A 117 -12.61 -3.66 -7.65
N LEU A 118 -11.98 -3.40 -6.52
CA LEU A 118 -10.77 -4.09 -6.08
C LEU A 118 -10.99 -5.61 -5.97
N LYS A 119 -12.12 -6.05 -5.43
CA LYS A 119 -12.46 -7.49 -5.35
C LYS A 119 -12.61 -8.13 -6.73
N ARG A 120 -13.15 -7.42 -7.72
CA ARG A 120 -13.20 -7.90 -9.11
C ARG A 120 -11.80 -8.04 -9.71
N ASP A 121 -10.93 -7.06 -9.48
CA ASP A 121 -9.54 -7.12 -9.96
C ASP A 121 -8.78 -8.31 -9.34
N ILE A 122 -8.98 -8.55 -8.04
CA ILE A 122 -8.40 -9.71 -7.33
C ILE A 122 -8.94 -11.03 -7.90
N ALA A 123 -10.24 -11.11 -8.17
CA ALA A 123 -10.82 -12.31 -8.75
C ALA A 123 -10.26 -12.61 -10.16
N ALA A 124 -10.09 -11.57 -10.99
CA ALA A 124 -9.44 -11.67 -12.29
C ALA A 124 -7.96 -12.10 -12.15
N LEU A 125 -7.24 -11.56 -11.17
CA LEU A 125 -5.87 -11.96 -10.85
C LEU A 125 -5.79 -13.45 -10.47
N LYS A 126 -6.61 -13.90 -9.53
CA LYS A 126 -6.65 -15.30 -9.07
C LYS A 126 -6.95 -16.25 -10.25
N LYS A 127 -7.89 -15.89 -11.14
CA LYS A 127 -8.19 -16.65 -12.35
C LYS A 127 -7.01 -16.70 -13.32
N SER A 128 -6.30 -15.60 -13.52
CA SER A 128 -5.13 -15.53 -14.41
C SER A 128 -3.92 -16.28 -13.85
N ALA A 129 -3.81 -16.44 -12.54
CA ALA A 129 -2.68 -17.10 -11.88
C ALA A 129 -2.57 -18.60 -12.25
N THR A 130 -3.67 -19.24 -12.63
CA THR A 130 -3.71 -20.65 -13.07
C THR A 130 -3.36 -20.84 -14.55
N SER A 131 -3.28 -19.76 -15.32
CA SER A 131 -2.99 -19.80 -16.75
C SER A 131 -1.52 -20.11 -17.02
N LYS A 132 -1.26 -21.10 -17.90
CA LYS A 132 0.09 -21.39 -18.40
C LYS A 132 0.51 -20.52 -19.60
N ASN A 133 -0.36 -19.62 -20.06
CA ASN A 133 -0.09 -18.74 -21.20
C ASN A 133 0.86 -17.62 -20.79
N ALA A 134 2.01 -17.52 -21.45
CA ALA A 134 3.04 -16.52 -21.18
C ALA A 134 2.54 -15.07 -21.36
N ALA A 135 1.66 -14.81 -22.32
CA ALA A 135 1.07 -13.49 -22.52
C ALA A 135 0.18 -13.08 -21.34
N VAL A 136 -0.57 -14.01 -20.77
CA VAL A 136 -1.40 -13.78 -19.56
C VAL A 136 -0.52 -13.52 -18.34
N ALA A 137 0.58 -14.26 -18.20
CA ALA A 137 1.55 -14.04 -17.13
C ALA A 137 2.19 -12.64 -17.23
N SER A 138 2.62 -12.24 -18.42
CA SER A 138 3.20 -10.91 -18.67
C SER A 138 2.20 -9.78 -18.38
N ALA A 139 0.96 -9.91 -18.84
CA ALA A 139 -0.09 -8.91 -18.57
C ALA A 139 -0.37 -8.77 -17.06
N ARG A 140 -0.35 -9.88 -16.31
CA ARG A 140 -0.49 -9.89 -14.84
C ARG A 140 0.65 -9.12 -14.17
N GLU A 141 1.89 -9.34 -14.58
CA GLU A 141 3.04 -8.64 -14.04
C GLU A 141 3.02 -7.14 -14.36
N GLN A 142 2.63 -6.77 -15.58
CA GLN A 142 2.44 -5.37 -15.98
C GLN A 142 1.38 -4.66 -15.14
N GLY A 143 0.31 -5.35 -14.74
CA GLY A 143 -0.76 -4.82 -13.87
C GLY A 143 -0.41 -4.76 -12.39
N ALA A 144 0.72 -5.35 -11.95
CA ALA A 144 1.06 -5.50 -10.54
C ALA A 144 1.08 -4.18 -9.75
N ARG A 145 1.68 -3.13 -10.32
CA ARG A 145 1.77 -1.82 -9.66
C ARG A 145 0.41 -1.21 -9.39
N LEU A 146 -0.46 -1.21 -10.39
CA LEU A 146 -1.81 -0.66 -10.26
C LEU A 146 -2.61 -1.40 -9.19
N LEU A 147 -2.50 -2.73 -9.14
CA LEU A 147 -3.15 -3.52 -8.10
C LEU A 147 -2.63 -3.17 -6.70
N VAL A 148 -1.30 -3.09 -6.53
CA VAL A 148 -0.69 -2.76 -5.23
C VAL A 148 -1.04 -1.35 -4.78
N GLU A 149 -1.13 -0.39 -5.69
CA GLU A 149 -1.61 0.97 -5.41
C GLU A 149 -3.06 0.95 -4.91
N LYS A 150 -3.94 0.20 -5.58
CA LYS A 150 -5.34 0.04 -5.13
C LYS A 150 -5.44 -0.61 -3.75
N LEU A 151 -4.64 -1.65 -3.48
CA LEU A 151 -4.58 -2.28 -2.17
C LEU A 151 -4.12 -1.29 -1.09
N ALA A 152 -3.08 -0.51 -1.37
CA ALA A 152 -2.58 0.50 -0.44
C ALA A 152 -3.62 1.58 -0.13
N LEU A 153 -4.28 2.11 -1.16
CA LEU A 153 -5.35 3.11 -1.00
C LEU A 153 -6.54 2.56 -0.22
N ALA A 154 -6.95 1.31 -0.51
CA ALA A 154 -8.04 0.66 0.20
C ALA A 154 -7.74 0.51 1.70
N LEU A 155 -6.53 0.06 2.06
CA LEU A 155 -6.12 -0.04 3.46
C LEU A 155 -6.04 1.33 4.13
N GLN A 156 -5.48 2.34 3.45
CA GLN A 156 -5.44 3.69 4.00
C GLN A 156 -6.84 4.24 4.26
N ALA A 157 -7.76 4.09 3.31
CA ALA A 157 -9.14 4.56 3.45
C ALA A 157 -9.85 3.87 4.61
N SER A 158 -9.75 2.54 4.73
CA SER A 158 -10.32 1.80 5.85
C SER A 158 -9.77 2.27 7.20
N LEU A 159 -8.46 2.45 7.31
CA LEU A 159 -7.84 2.95 8.54
C LEU A 159 -8.24 4.40 8.86
N MET A 160 -8.46 5.24 7.84
CA MET A 160 -8.97 6.61 8.05
C MET A 160 -10.41 6.58 8.57
N VAL A 161 -11.27 5.73 8.01
CA VAL A 161 -12.64 5.54 8.49
C VAL A 161 -12.68 5.09 9.95
N GLU A 162 -11.77 4.22 10.36
CA GLU A 162 -11.74 3.69 11.73
C GLU A 162 -11.12 4.62 12.78
N GLN A 163 -10.17 5.46 12.37
CA GLN A 163 -9.27 6.11 13.34
C GLN A 163 -9.21 7.64 13.21
N ALA A 164 -9.69 8.20 12.11
CA ALA A 164 -9.68 9.64 11.88
C ALA A 164 -11.06 10.26 12.13
N PRO A 165 -11.16 11.59 12.35
CA PRO A 165 -12.43 12.30 12.27
C PRO A 165 -13.11 12.05 10.91
N THR A 166 -14.44 11.99 10.91
CA THR A 166 -15.24 11.66 9.72
C THR A 166 -14.91 12.57 8.54
N GLU A 167 -14.78 13.88 8.79
CA GLU A 167 -14.47 14.88 7.77
C GLU A 167 -13.11 14.62 7.08
N VAL A 168 -12.13 14.10 7.83
CA VAL A 168 -10.81 13.76 7.30
C VAL A 168 -10.88 12.48 6.47
N ALA A 169 -11.64 11.49 6.93
CA ALA A 169 -11.87 10.26 6.17
C ALA A 169 -12.61 10.54 4.85
N ASP A 170 -13.66 11.39 4.90
CA ASP A 170 -14.42 11.80 3.72
C ASP A 170 -13.56 12.55 2.71
N ALA A 171 -12.76 13.53 3.17
CA ALA A 171 -11.85 14.28 2.32
C ALA A 171 -10.80 13.37 1.67
N PHE A 172 -10.27 12.40 2.43
CA PHE A 172 -9.32 11.42 1.88
C PHE A 172 -9.98 10.56 0.79
N ILE A 173 -11.17 10.01 1.03
CA ILE A 173 -11.91 9.17 0.07
C ILE A 173 -12.27 9.98 -1.18
N ALA A 174 -12.75 11.20 -1.02
CA ALA A 174 -13.15 12.06 -2.14
C ALA A 174 -11.97 12.47 -3.04
N SER A 175 -10.75 12.53 -2.49
CA SER A 175 -9.55 12.95 -3.22
C SER A 175 -8.84 11.80 -3.96
N ARG A 176 -9.32 10.54 -3.87
CA ARG A 176 -8.67 9.34 -4.42
C ARG A 176 -9.62 8.56 -5.30
#